data_d6008b03d71b6114a19cd8db6e9ed7cd
#
_entry.id   d6008b03d71b6114a19cd8db6e9ed7cd
#
_cell.length_a   1.000
_cell.length_b   1.000
_cell.length_c   1.000
_cell.angle_alpha   90.00
_cell.angle_beta   90.00
_cell.angle_gamma   90.00
#
_symmetry.space_group_name_H-M   'P 1'
#
loop_
_entity.id
_entity.type
_entity.pdbx_description
1 polymer ?
#
loop_
_entity_poly.entity_id
_entity_poly.type
_entity_poly.pdbx_seq_one_letter_code
_entity_poly.pdbx_strand_id
1 'polypeptide(L)'
;MSEVKWDKEKIKSILPHREPFLFIDEVIEINGTEKVVAVKNIKDNESFFEGHFPGKPIMPGVLIIEAMAQASIILYYICKPELAKTHPNYYLGKVKAEFLSPVVPGDKLILETINVKIIDEAGVVDALARVGDRIVAKANFVLGIKKNEPHEILS
;
A
#
# COMPACT_ATOMS: atom_id res chain seq x y z
N MET A 1 -18.20 12.92 1.83
CA MET A 1 -17.98 11.75 2.68
C MET A 1 -17.66 10.53 1.83
N SER A 2 -16.55 9.88 2.12
CA SER A 2 -16.11 8.74 1.33
C SER A 2 -16.81 7.46 1.77
N GLU A 3 -17.38 6.75 0.82
CA GLU A 3 -17.92 5.43 1.08
C GLU A 3 -16.81 4.39 0.99
N VAL A 4 -16.91 3.32 1.79
CA VAL A 4 -16.00 2.19 1.69
C VAL A 4 -16.37 1.40 0.43
N LYS A 5 -15.45 1.31 -0.52
CA LYS A 5 -15.64 0.53 -1.75
C LYS A 5 -15.26 -0.92 -1.53
N TRP A 6 -14.15 -1.18 -0.82
CA TRP A 6 -13.67 -2.50 -0.47
C TRP A 6 -13.39 -2.56 1.01
N ASP A 7 -13.90 -3.58 1.68
CA ASP A 7 -13.58 -3.87 3.07
C ASP A 7 -12.30 -4.72 3.15
N LYS A 8 -11.89 -5.03 4.38
CA LYS A 8 -10.67 -5.78 4.61
C LYS A 8 -10.72 -7.20 4.02
N GLU A 9 -11.88 -7.85 4.00
CA GLU A 9 -12.02 -9.18 3.41
C GLU A 9 -11.75 -9.16 1.92
N LYS A 10 -12.27 -8.15 1.21
CA LYS A 10 -12.01 -7.98 -0.21
C LYS A 10 -10.52 -7.72 -0.46
N ILE A 11 -9.90 -6.88 0.37
CA ILE A 11 -8.49 -6.54 0.26
C ILE A 11 -7.63 -7.80 0.45
N LYS A 12 -7.97 -8.65 1.42
CA LYS A 12 -7.25 -9.91 1.65
C LYS A 12 -7.37 -10.88 0.47
N SER A 13 -8.43 -10.78 -0.31
CA SER A 13 -8.57 -11.64 -1.49
C SER A 13 -7.63 -11.23 -2.63
N ILE A 14 -7.05 -10.04 -2.53
CA ILE A 14 -6.17 -9.47 -3.56
C ILE A 14 -4.72 -9.42 -3.10
N LEU A 15 -4.48 -8.92 -1.87
CA LEU A 15 -3.14 -8.85 -1.29
C LEU A 15 -2.80 -10.14 -0.56
N PRO A 16 -1.58 -10.67 -0.75
CA PRO A 16 -1.15 -11.86 0.01
C PRO A 16 -0.77 -11.53 1.45
N HIS A 17 -0.60 -10.25 1.77
CA HIS A 17 -0.20 -9.78 3.09
C HIS A 17 -1.22 -10.13 4.16
N ARG A 18 -0.75 -10.39 5.40
CA ARG A 18 -1.60 -10.66 6.56
C ARG A 18 -1.07 -9.92 7.76
N GLU A 19 -1.91 -9.79 8.79
CA GLU A 19 -1.49 -9.17 10.04
C GLU A 19 -0.23 -9.87 10.58
N PRO A 20 0.75 -9.17 11.11
CA PRO A 20 0.76 -7.72 11.37
C PRO A 20 1.30 -6.88 10.21
N PHE A 21 1.50 -7.45 9.04
CA PHE A 21 2.11 -6.75 7.88
C PHE A 21 1.10 -6.34 6.81
N LEU A 22 -0.18 -6.44 7.08
CA LEU A 22 -1.22 -5.93 6.19
C LEU A 22 -1.54 -4.49 6.63
N PHE A 23 -1.26 -3.51 5.77
CA PHE A 23 -1.38 -2.10 6.10
C PHE A 23 -2.51 -1.38 5.36
N ILE A 24 -3.46 -2.11 4.81
CA ILE A 24 -4.63 -1.53 4.16
C ILE A 24 -5.88 -2.03 4.87
N ASP A 25 -6.68 -1.11 5.40
CA ASP A 25 -7.94 -1.45 6.08
C ASP A 25 -9.14 -1.31 5.15
N GLU A 26 -9.12 -0.32 4.26
CA GLU A 26 -10.25 -0.01 3.38
C GLU A 26 -9.75 0.57 2.07
N VAL A 27 -10.54 0.39 1.01
CA VAL A 27 -10.40 1.18 -0.23
C VAL A 27 -11.64 2.06 -0.31
N ILE A 28 -11.43 3.37 -0.42
CA ILE A 28 -12.53 4.35 -0.38
C ILE A 28 -12.78 5.04 -1.71
N GLU A 29 -11.86 4.94 -2.67
CA GLU A 29 -12.06 5.53 -3.99
C GLU A 29 -11.33 4.69 -5.03
N ILE A 30 -12.03 4.44 -6.14
CA ILE A 30 -11.45 3.82 -7.33
C ILE A 30 -11.91 4.67 -8.50
N ASN A 31 -10.97 5.27 -9.22
CA ASN A 31 -11.27 6.13 -10.37
C ASN A 31 -10.73 5.45 -11.63
N GLY A 32 -11.56 4.59 -12.24
CA GLY A 32 -11.16 3.82 -13.41
C GLY A 32 -9.87 3.04 -13.15
N THR A 33 -8.91 3.16 -14.07
CA THR A 33 -7.58 2.55 -13.92
C THR A 33 -6.52 3.59 -13.54
N GLU A 34 -6.96 4.80 -13.19
CA GLU A 34 -6.05 5.93 -12.97
C GLU A 34 -5.65 6.12 -11.52
N LYS A 35 -6.54 5.80 -10.57
CA LYS A 35 -6.34 6.17 -9.19
C LYS A 35 -7.04 5.22 -8.23
N VAL A 36 -6.36 4.91 -7.14
CA VAL A 36 -6.95 4.21 -5.99
C VAL A 36 -6.60 4.98 -4.73
N VAL A 37 -7.58 5.14 -3.85
CA VAL A 37 -7.37 5.74 -2.53
C VAL A 37 -7.72 4.69 -1.48
N ALA A 38 -6.77 4.38 -0.63
CA ALA A 38 -6.89 3.38 0.43
C ALA A 38 -6.68 4.03 1.80
N VAL A 39 -7.01 3.32 2.86
CA VAL A 39 -6.93 3.81 4.22
C VAL A 39 -6.27 2.78 5.12
N LYS A 40 -5.39 3.25 5.99
CA LYS A 40 -4.89 2.52 7.14
C LYS A 40 -5.24 3.33 8.39
N ASN A 41 -6.00 2.74 9.30
CA ASN A 41 -6.26 3.34 10.60
C ASN A 41 -5.13 2.96 11.55
N ILE A 42 -4.45 3.95 12.11
CA ILE A 42 -3.27 3.73 12.97
C ILE A 42 -3.74 3.55 14.41
N LYS A 43 -3.59 2.33 14.93
CA LYS A 43 -4.07 1.97 16.27
C LYS A 43 -2.93 2.09 17.30
N ASP A 44 -3.30 2.27 18.57
CA ASP A 44 -2.35 2.35 19.68
C ASP A 44 -1.52 1.07 19.83
N ASN A 45 -2.12 -0.07 19.51
CA ASN A 45 -1.50 -1.39 19.72
C ASN A 45 -0.84 -1.97 18.47
N GLU A 46 -0.48 -1.14 17.50
CA GLU A 46 0.32 -1.62 16.37
C GLU A 46 1.64 -2.16 16.88
N SER A 47 2.02 -3.34 16.41
CA SER A 47 3.21 -4.04 16.91
C SER A 47 4.50 -3.25 16.72
N PHE A 48 4.59 -2.43 15.66
CA PHE A 48 5.79 -1.64 15.39
C PHE A 48 6.02 -0.51 16.41
N PHE A 49 5.00 -0.11 17.18
CA PHE A 49 5.17 0.94 18.18
C PHE A 49 5.95 0.49 19.42
N GLU A 50 6.06 -0.82 19.64
CA GLU A 50 6.80 -1.33 20.79
C GLU A 50 8.26 -0.90 20.79
N GLY A 51 8.86 -0.84 19.60
CA GLY A 51 10.27 -0.44 19.47
C GLY A 51 10.51 0.90 18.81
N HIS A 52 9.47 1.55 18.30
CA HIS A 52 9.65 2.76 17.48
C HIS A 52 8.67 3.87 17.88
N PHE A 53 8.80 4.54 18.98
CA PHE A 53 9.86 4.40 19.99
C PHE A 53 9.20 4.22 21.36
N PRO A 54 9.84 3.54 22.32
CA PRO A 54 9.24 3.38 23.65
C PRO A 54 8.84 4.73 24.25
N GLY A 55 7.55 4.85 24.65
CA GLY A 55 7.02 6.09 25.21
C GLY A 55 6.75 7.21 24.20
N LYS A 56 7.13 7.03 22.94
CA LYS A 56 6.91 8.02 21.88
C LYS A 56 6.61 7.29 20.55
N PRO A 57 5.38 6.81 20.39
CA PRO A 57 5.04 6.00 19.21
C PRO A 57 4.99 6.83 17.93
N ILE A 58 5.78 6.43 16.95
CA ILE A 58 5.82 7.03 15.62
C ILE A 58 5.89 5.88 14.63
N MET A 59 5.04 5.92 13.59
CA MET A 59 5.07 4.90 12.55
C MET A 59 6.37 5.00 11.74
N PRO A 60 7.13 3.90 11.62
CA PRO A 60 8.37 3.93 10.82
C PRO A 60 8.10 4.34 9.37
N GLY A 61 8.94 5.23 8.82
CA GLY A 61 8.79 5.69 7.44
C GLY A 61 8.82 4.54 6.44
N VAL A 62 9.64 3.51 6.68
CA VAL A 62 9.70 2.35 5.81
C VAL A 62 8.37 1.59 5.76
N LEU A 63 7.56 1.64 6.82
CA LEU A 63 6.25 1.01 6.83
C LEU A 63 5.20 1.89 6.15
N ILE A 64 5.40 3.21 6.13
CA ILE A 64 4.56 4.10 5.32
C ILE A 64 4.80 3.79 3.84
N ILE A 65 6.05 3.57 3.44
CA ILE A 65 6.39 3.12 2.08
C ILE A 65 5.67 1.79 1.79
N GLU A 66 5.72 0.85 2.71
CA GLU A 66 5.07 -0.45 2.52
C GLU A 66 3.56 -0.29 2.33
N ALA A 67 2.92 0.56 3.14
CA ALA A 67 1.48 0.82 3.00
C ALA A 67 1.14 1.41 1.62
N MET A 68 1.94 2.39 1.15
CA MET A 68 1.76 2.96 -0.18
C MET A 68 1.99 1.92 -1.28
N ALA A 69 2.95 1.02 -1.09
CA ALA A 69 3.23 -0.05 -2.04
C ALA A 69 2.07 -1.05 -2.11
N GLN A 70 1.47 -1.40 -0.97
CA GLN A 70 0.31 -2.29 -0.95
C GLN A 70 -0.88 -1.66 -1.68
N ALA A 71 -1.11 -0.37 -1.48
CA ALA A 71 -2.14 0.35 -2.22
C ALA A 71 -1.85 0.34 -3.73
N SER A 72 -0.58 0.40 -4.11
CA SER A 72 -0.15 0.34 -5.51
C SER A 72 -0.41 -1.03 -6.14
N ILE A 73 -0.29 -2.11 -5.37
CA ILE A 73 -0.63 -3.46 -5.83
C ILE A 73 -2.14 -3.55 -6.11
N ILE A 74 -2.95 -2.90 -5.28
CA ILE A 74 -4.40 -2.84 -5.53
C ILE A 74 -4.68 -2.13 -6.85
N LEU A 75 -3.97 -1.04 -7.12
CA LEU A 75 -4.09 -0.34 -8.40
C LEU A 75 -3.70 -1.25 -9.57
N TYR A 76 -2.61 -2.02 -9.42
CA TYR A 76 -2.21 -2.99 -10.44
C TYR A 76 -3.33 -4.02 -10.69
N TYR A 77 -3.96 -4.52 -9.62
CA TYR A 77 -5.07 -5.47 -9.75
C TYR A 77 -6.19 -4.89 -10.60
N ILE A 78 -6.52 -3.62 -10.39
CA ILE A 78 -7.58 -2.95 -11.13
C ILE A 78 -7.20 -2.80 -12.60
N CYS A 79 -5.93 -2.51 -12.89
CA CYS A 79 -5.44 -2.34 -14.25
C CYS A 79 -5.27 -3.67 -14.99
N LYS A 80 -4.85 -4.72 -14.29
CA LYS A 80 -4.51 -6.02 -14.87
C LYS A 80 -5.16 -7.16 -14.09
N PRO A 81 -6.50 -7.21 -14.01
CA PRO A 81 -7.17 -8.19 -13.14
C PRO A 81 -6.90 -9.64 -13.51
N GLU A 82 -6.78 -9.96 -14.79
CA GLU A 82 -6.55 -11.34 -15.20
C GLU A 82 -5.19 -11.86 -14.76
N LEU A 83 -4.16 -11.00 -14.81
CA LEU A 83 -2.82 -11.36 -14.35
C LEU A 83 -2.75 -11.39 -12.83
N ALA A 84 -3.37 -10.42 -12.18
CA ALA A 84 -3.37 -10.34 -10.71
C ALA A 84 -4.07 -11.55 -10.08
N LYS A 85 -5.10 -12.10 -10.72
CA LYS A 85 -5.81 -13.30 -10.24
C LYS A 85 -4.94 -14.55 -10.23
N THR A 86 -3.83 -14.56 -10.95
CA THR A 86 -2.89 -15.70 -10.93
C THR A 86 -1.99 -15.67 -9.70
N HIS A 87 -2.15 -14.69 -8.82
CA HIS A 87 -1.35 -14.50 -7.61
C HIS A 87 0.15 -14.45 -7.90
N PRO A 88 0.59 -13.49 -8.75
CA PRO A 88 2.01 -13.35 -9.05
C PRO A 88 2.77 -12.83 -7.84
N ASN A 89 4.09 -12.87 -7.92
CA ASN A 89 4.94 -12.24 -6.93
C ASN A 89 5.11 -10.77 -7.28
N TYR A 90 5.02 -9.90 -6.26
CA TYR A 90 5.24 -8.47 -6.41
C TYR A 90 6.51 -8.07 -5.69
N TYR A 91 7.27 -7.16 -6.25
CA TYR A 91 8.44 -6.62 -5.59
C TYR A 91 8.65 -5.16 -5.98
N LEU A 92 9.33 -4.43 -5.09
CA LEU A 92 9.71 -3.05 -5.37
C LEU A 92 11.05 -3.06 -6.08
N GLY A 93 11.05 -2.67 -7.36
CA GLY A 93 12.28 -2.58 -8.13
C GLY A 93 13.02 -1.28 -7.86
N LYS A 94 12.28 -0.20 -7.57
CA LYS A 94 12.85 1.10 -7.28
C LYS A 94 11.88 1.89 -6.42
N VAL A 95 12.42 2.60 -5.43
CA VAL A 95 11.64 3.47 -4.57
C VAL A 95 12.34 4.81 -4.46
N LYS A 96 11.60 5.88 -4.71
CA LYS A 96 12.06 7.23 -4.45
C LYS A 96 11.01 7.87 -3.54
N ALA A 97 11.41 8.28 -2.34
CA ALA A 97 10.46 8.73 -1.33
C ALA A 97 10.95 9.95 -0.57
N GLU A 98 10.00 10.77 -0.14
CA GLU A 98 10.22 11.91 0.76
C GLU A 98 9.30 11.75 1.95
N PHE A 99 9.81 12.03 3.15
CA PHE A 99 9.04 12.02 4.39
C PHE A 99 8.93 13.45 4.90
N LEU A 100 7.71 13.90 5.13
CA LEU A 100 7.42 15.31 5.42
C LEU A 100 6.85 15.53 6.82
N SER A 101 6.25 14.52 7.42
CA SER A 101 5.57 14.66 8.71
C SER A 101 5.38 13.28 9.35
N PRO A 102 5.40 13.22 10.70
CA PRO A 102 5.21 11.93 11.38
C PRO A 102 3.77 11.45 11.38
N VAL A 103 3.61 10.14 11.56
CA VAL A 103 2.33 9.46 11.73
C VAL A 103 2.32 8.83 13.11
N VAL A 104 1.26 9.08 13.87
CA VAL A 104 1.14 8.66 15.27
C VAL A 104 -0.18 7.93 15.50
N PRO A 105 -0.32 7.21 16.65
CA PRO A 105 -1.58 6.52 16.95
C PRO A 105 -2.78 7.46 16.90
N GLY A 106 -3.89 6.95 16.35
CA GLY A 106 -5.10 7.73 16.16
C GLY A 106 -5.22 8.38 14.80
N ASP A 107 -4.13 8.45 14.04
CA ASP A 107 -4.17 9.01 12.70
C ASP A 107 -4.90 8.08 11.73
N LYS A 108 -5.64 8.68 10.82
CA LYS A 108 -6.22 7.98 9.67
C LYS A 108 -5.33 8.26 8.48
N LEU A 109 -4.53 7.28 8.10
CA LEU A 109 -3.56 7.42 7.01
C LEU A 109 -4.26 7.15 5.69
N ILE A 110 -4.34 8.18 4.85
CA ILE A 110 -4.93 8.10 3.52
C ILE A 110 -3.80 7.88 2.51
N LEU A 111 -3.95 6.88 1.67
CA LEU A 111 -2.95 6.45 0.72
C LEU A 111 -3.51 6.62 -0.69
N GLU A 112 -2.99 7.58 -1.44
CA GLU A 112 -3.44 7.84 -2.81
C GLU A 112 -2.40 7.30 -3.78
N THR A 113 -2.83 6.53 -4.75
CA THR A 113 -1.95 5.98 -5.77
C THR A 113 -2.45 6.35 -7.16
N ILE A 114 -1.53 6.81 -7.99
CA ILE A 114 -1.81 7.30 -9.34
C ILE A 114 -1.04 6.45 -10.34
N ASN A 115 -1.75 5.96 -11.35
CA ASN A 115 -1.14 5.21 -12.44
C ASN A 115 -0.33 6.14 -13.34
N VAL A 116 0.99 6.00 -13.33
CA VAL A 116 1.85 6.67 -14.30
C VAL A 116 1.94 5.80 -15.55
N LYS A 117 2.28 4.52 -15.38
CA LYS A 117 2.27 3.55 -16.47
C LYS A 117 2.29 2.14 -15.91
N ILE A 118 1.30 1.34 -16.22
CA ILE A 118 1.22 -0.05 -15.78
C ILE A 118 1.15 -0.94 -17.02
N ILE A 119 2.11 -1.87 -17.10
CA ILE A 119 2.14 -2.92 -18.10
C ILE A 119 2.07 -4.27 -17.40
N ASP A 120 2.10 -5.38 -18.13
CA ASP A 120 1.89 -6.70 -17.54
C ASP A 120 2.92 -7.06 -16.46
N GLU A 121 4.21 -6.80 -16.71
CA GLU A 121 5.29 -7.22 -15.82
C GLU A 121 5.88 -6.10 -14.96
N ALA A 122 5.36 -4.87 -15.09
CA ALA A 122 5.89 -3.73 -14.33
C ALA A 122 4.87 -2.62 -14.19
N GLY A 123 5.05 -1.78 -13.19
CA GLY A 123 4.23 -0.60 -13.01
C GLY A 123 5.04 0.55 -12.46
N VAL A 124 4.78 1.76 -12.97
CA VAL A 124 5.28 3.00 -12.38
C VAL A 124 4.08 3.70 -11.75
N VAL A 125 4.17 3.96 -10.46
CA VAL A 125 3.08 4.49 -9.66
C VAL A 125 3.57 5.66 -8.83
N ASP A 126 2.82 6.76 -8.85
CA ASP A 126 3.03 7.85 -7.90
C ASP A 126 2.13 7.62 -6.71
N ALA A 127 2.64 7.83 -5.52
CA ALA A 127 1.90 7.63 -4.29
C ALA A 127 2.07 8.81 -3.35
N LEU A 128 1.03 9.04 -2.56
CA LEU A 128 1.02 10.10 -1.56
C LEU A 128 0.31 9.57 -0.32
N ALA A 129 0.89 9.82 0.83
CA ALA A 129 0.29 9.49 2.12
C ALA A 129 -0.05 10.79 2.84
N ARG A 130 -1.24 10.88 3.42
CA ARG A 130 -1.68 12.08 4.15
C ARG A 130 -2.55 11.72 5.35
N VAL A 131 -2.58 12.64 6.30
CA VAL A 131 -3.51 12.61 7.44
C VAL A 131 -4.29 13.91 7.36
N GLY A 132 -5.60 13.82 7.05
CA GLY A 132 -6.37 15.00 6.70
C GLY A 132 -5.74 15.66 5.47
N ASP A 133 -5.47 16.97 5.57
CA ASP A 133 -4.80 17.70 4.50
C ASP A 133 -3.27 17.74 4.64
N ARG A 134 -2.76 17.18 5.73
CA ARG A 134 -1.32 17.19 6.01
C ARG A 134 -0.64 16.04 5.26
N ILE A 135 0.22 16.37 4.32
CA ILE A 135 0.98 15.36 3.57
C ILE A 135 2.10 14.83 4.45
N VAL A 136 2.15 13.51 4.63
CA VAL A 136 3.17 12.86 5.47
C VAL A 136 4.29 12.25 4.65
N ALA A 137 4.01 11.79 3.43
CA ALA A 137 5.03 11.21 2.55
C ALA A 137 4.60 11.26 1.10
N LYS A 138 5.58 11.26 0.21
CA LYS A 138 5.36 11.14 -1.24
C LYS A 138 6.34 10.09 -1.75
N ALA A 139 5.94 9.33 -2.75
CA ALA A 139 6.82 8.33 -3.33
C ALA A 139 6.53 8.11 -4.81
N ASN A 140 7.55 7.64 -5.51
CA ASN A 140 7.42 7.08 -6.84
C ASN A 140 7.95 5.65 -6.76
N PHE A 141 7.16 4.69 -7.24
CA PHE A 141 7.51 3.28 -7.21
C PHE A 141 7.68 2.73 -8.62
N VAL A 142 8.66 1.86 -8.78
CA VAL A 142 8.68 0.93 -9.89
C VAL A 142 8.40 -0.44 -9.30
N LEU A 143 7.23 -0.99 -9.62
CA LEU A 143 6.81 -2.31 -9.18
C LEU A 143 7.22 -3.33 -10.23
N GLY A 144 7.74 -4.47 -9.78
CA GLY A 144 7.94 -5.62 -10.63
C GLY A 144 6.89 -6.67 -10.33
N ILE A 145 6.38 -7.31 -11.37
CA ILE A 145 5.41 -8.39 -11.25
C ILE A 145 6.00 -9.62 -11.93
N LYS A 146 6.15 -10.69 -11.17
CA LYS A 146 6.76 -11.90 -11.66
C LYS A 146 5.81 -13.08 -11.51
N LYS A 147 5.66 -13.88 -12.56
CA LYS A 147 4.84 -15.08 -12.50
C LYS A 147 5.29 -15.97 -11.36
N ASN A 148 4.32 -16.52 -10.65
CA ASN A 148 4.57 -17.46 -9.57
C ASN A 148 4.84 -18.82 -10.18
N GLU A 149 6.08 -19.29 -10.09
CA GLU A 149 6.49 -20.59 -10.60
C GLU A 149 6.75 -21.54 -9.44
N PRO A 150 6.29 -22.82 -9.53
CA PRO A 150 6.36 -23.74 -8.38
C PRO A 150 7.76 -23.93 -7.80
N HIS A 151 8.79 -23.95 -8.62
CA HIS A 151 10.17 -24.18 -8.15
C HIS A 151 10.83 -22.95 -7.52
N GLU A 152 10.23 -21.76 -7.68
CA GLU A 152 10.75 -20.53 -7.08
C GLU A 152 10.37 -20.41 -5.61
N ILE A 153 9.39 -21.17 -5.16
CA ILE A 153 8.90 -21.13 -3.79
C ILE A 153 9.95 -21.65 -2.80
N LEU A 154 10.88 -22.45 -3.29
CA LEU A 154 11.85 -23.15 -2.44
C LEU A 154 13.08 -22.33 -2.08
N SER A 155 13.23 -21.16 -2.63
CA SER A 155 14.39 -20.30 -2.36
C SER A 155 14.28 -19.55 -1.06
#